data_48c488812414c99358f2bb24c0a9a0a4
#
_entry.id   48c488812414c99358f2bb24c0a9a0a4
#
_cell.length_a   1.000
_cell.length_b   1.000
_cell.length_c   1.000
_cell.angle_alpha   90.00
_cell.angle_beta   90.00
_cell.angle_gamma   90.00
#
_symmetry.space_group_name_H-M   'P 1'
#
loop_
_entity.id
_entity.type
_entity.pdbx_description
1 polymer ?
#
loop_
_entity_poly.entity_id
_entity_poly.type
_entity_poly.pdbx_seq_one_letter_code
_entity_poly.pdbx_strand_id
1 'polypeptide(L)'
;MNLFVNDIPVMILRSGVQPDVGHYNHSIDTRTDTLGKASLIHHVWINHATIQHLDTILDLINSKVPTNLLSLAITVEEYESVKIYLKKKFKVVKAAGGLVRKKDRFLMIYRMKKWDLPKGKKEAGEKYKQTALREVEEECNVQVKLGKKICTTWHTYTMNKNAMLKKT
;
A
#
# COMPACT_ATOMS: atom_id res chain seq x y z
N MET A 1 -5.79 -4.78 -3.99
CA MET A 1 -5.39 -3.40 -3.60
C MET A 1 -4.04 -3.49 -2.90
N ASN A 2 -3.04 -2.75 -3.36
CA ASN A 2 -1.70 -2.78 -2.76
C ASN A 2 -1.61 -1.68 -1.68
N LEU A 3 -1.71 -2.08 -0.44
CA LEU A 3 -1.65 -1.21 0.75
C LEU A 3 -0.31 -1.41 1.46
N PHE A 4 0.23 -0.35 2.03
CA PHE A 4 1.41 -0.37 2.89
C PHE A 4 1.05 0.23 4.24
N VAL A 5 1.34 -0.49 5.31
CA VAL A 5 1.06 -0.08 6.69
C VAL A 5 2.36 -0.21 7.49
N ASN A 6 2.92 0.89 7.96
CA ASN A 6 4.24 0.90 8.60
C ASN A 6 5.31 0.16 7.79
N ASP A 7 5.35 0.43 6.47
CA ASP A 7 6.24 -0.20 5.47
C ASP A 7 5.97 -1.71 5.22
N ILE A 8 5.02 -2.32 5.90
CA ILE A 8 4.62 -3.71 5.63
C ILE A 8 3.71 -3.73 4.39
N PRO A 9 4.06 -4.48 3.34
CA PRO A 9 3.18 -4.71 2.20
C PRO A 9 1.94 -5.52 2.62
N VAL A 10 0.76 -5.00 2.32
CA VAL A 10 -0.53 -5.65 2.58
C VAL A 10 -1.31 -5.71 1.27
N MET A 11 -1.41 -6.89 0.69
CA MET A 11 -2.16 -7.10 -0.55
C MET A 11 -3.60 -7.52 -0.21
N ILE A 12 -4.58 -6.65 -0.47
CA ILE A 12 -6.00 -6.99 -0.30
C ILE A 12 -6.51 -7.58 -1.61
N LEU A 13 -6.98 -8.81 -1.55
CA LEU A 13 -7.46 -9.63 -2.66
C LEU A 13 -8.98 -9.81 -2.59
N ARG A 14 -9.59 -10.12 -3.73
CA ARG A 14 -11.02 -10.49 -3.82
C ARG A 14 -11.22 -11.94 -3.36
N SER A 15 -12.39 -12.27 -2.89
CA SER A 15 -12.81 -13.66 -2.65
C SER A 15 -12.54 -14.53 -3.90
N GLY A 16 -12.05 -15.73 -3.67
CA GLY A 16 -11.62 -16.66 -4.72
C GLY A 16 -10.26 -16.39 -5.35
N VAL A 17 -9.59 -15.27 -5.02
CA VAL A 17 -8.22 -14.98 -5.47
C VAL A 17 -7.24 -15.39 -4.40
N GLN A 18 -6.32 -16.26 -4.75
CA GLN A 18 -5.20 -16.67 -3.89
C GLN A 18 -3.92 -15.89 -4.26
N PRO A 19 -3.04 -15.59 -3.31
CA PRO A 19 -1.70 -15.12 -3.64
C PRO A 19 -0.91 -16.23 -4.35
N ASP A 20 0.06 -15.84 -5.18
CA ASP A 20 0.90 -16.82 -5.88
C ASP A 20 1.59 -17.75 -4.89
N VAL A 21 1.69 -19.02 -5.24
CA VAL A 21 2.41 -20.05 -4.45
C VAL A 21 3.86 -19.61 -4.27
N GLY A 22 4.34 -19.63 -3.02
CA GLY A 22 5.67 -19.14 -2.66
C GLY A 22 5.70 -17.68 -2.16
N HIS A 23 4.61 -16.93 -2.27
CA HIS A 23 4.49 -15.58 -1.70
C HIS A 23 3.99 -15.55 -0.25
N TYR A 24 3.76 -16.71 0.36
CA TYR A 24 3.40 -16.82 1.79
C TYR A 24 3.98 -18.11 2.39
N ASN A 25 4.30 -18.06 3.69
CA ASN A 25 4.86 -19.19 4.44
C ASN A 25 3.77 -20.03 5.09
N HIS A 26 2.68 -19.42 5.49
CA HIS A 26 1.51 -20.09 6.04
C HIS A 26 0.23 -19.27 5.79
N SER A 27 -0.90 -19.95 5.94
CA SER A 27 -2.23 -19.36 5.79
C SER A 27 -2.99 -19.39 7.11
N ILE A 28 -3.87 -18.42 7.29
CA ILE A 28 -4.83 -18.32 8.40
C ILE A 28 -6.22 -18.26 7.77
N ASP A 29 -7.08 -19.19 8.11
CA ASP A 29 -8.51 -19.12 7.75
C ASP A 29 -9.26 -18.49 8.92
N THR A 30 -9.79 -17.28 8.74
CA THR A 30 -10.45 -16.54 9.82
C THR A 30 -11.73 -17.18 10.34
N ARG A 31 -12.24 -18.23 9.69
CA ARG A 31 -13.41 -19.00 10.14
C ARG A 31 -13.04 -20.05 11.20
N THR A 32 -11.80 -20.51 11.23
CA THR A 32 -11.33 -21.59 12.10
C THR A 32 -10.18 -21.15 13.01
N ASP A 33 -9.38 -20.20 12.57
CA ASP A 33 -8.14 -19.83 13.23
C ASP A 33 -8.26 -18.52 14.00
N THR A 34 -7.54 -18.42 15.10
CA THR A 34 -7.46 -17.17 15.86
C THR A 34 -6.41 -16.24 15.29
N LEU A 35 -6.83 -15.02 14.96
CA LEU A 35 -5.95 -13.97 14.47
C LEU A 35 -5.28 -13.23 15.64
N GLY A 36 -3.95 -13.31 15.72
CA GLY A 36 -3.17 -12.63 16.74
C GLY A 36 -1.75 -12.31 16.33
N LYS A 37 -1.00 -11.58 17.15
CA LYS A 37 0.40 -11.21 16.83
C LYS A 37 1.30 -12.42 16.59
N ALA A 38 1.08 -13.50 17.33
CA ALA A 38 1.87 -14.72 17.24
C ALA A 38 1.74 -15.43 15.89
N SER A 39 0.62 -15.24 15.17
CA SER A 39 0.36 -15.82 13.86
C SER A 39 0.86 -14.94 12.70
N LEU A 40 1.31 -13.71 12.96
CA LEU A 40 1.79 -12.78 11.94
C LEU A 40 3.33 -12.86 11.82
N ILE A 41 3.83 -13.93 11.19
CA ILE A 41 5.27 -14.19 11.04
C ILE A 41 5.61 -14.38 9.56
N HIS A 42 6.65 -13.68 9.08
CA HIS A 42 7.14 -13.69 7.71
C HIS A 42 6.08 -13.27 6.68
N HIS A 43 5.75 -14.10 5.73
CA HIS A 43 4.73 -13.85 4.70
C HIS A 43 3.47 -14.64 5.04
N VAL A 44 2.37 -13.96 5.31
CA VAL A 44 1.12 -14.59 5.78
C VAL A 44 -0.01 -14.35 4.78
N TRP A 45 -0.75 -15.40 4.47
CA TRP A 45 -2.01 -15.28 3.76
C TRP A 45 -3.18 -15.44 4.73
N ILE A 46 -4.02 -14.43 4.84
CA ILE A 46 -5.23 -14.44 5.66
C ILE A 46 -6.42 -14.57 4.73
N ASN A 47 -7.16 -15.65 4.86
CA ASN A 47 -8.31 -15.98 4.01
C ASN A 47 -9.64 -15.72 4.73
N HIS A 48 -10.72 -15.48 3.97
CA HIS A 48 -12.07 -15.21 4.45
C HIS A 48 -12.18 -14.02 5.42
N ALA A 49 -11.32 -13.01 5.25
CA ALA A 49 -11.31 -11.87 6.16
C ALA A 49 -12.51 -10.95 5.96
N THR A 50 -13.11 -10.52 7.06
CA THR A 50 -14.14 -9.48 7.13
C THR A 50 -13.52 -8.10 7.37
N ILE A 51 -14.36 -7.04 7.38
CA ILE A 51 -13.93 -5.68 7.76
C ILE A 51 -13.38 -5.66 9.19
N GLN A 52 -14.00 -6.41 10.14
CA GLN A 52 -13.53 -6.48 11.52
C GLN A 52 -12.15 -7.13 11.61
N HIS A 53 -11.92 -8.22 10.87
CA HIS A 53 -10.59 -8.85 10.80
C HIS A 53 -9.54 -7.89 10.24
N LEU A 54 -9.87 -7.16 9.18
CA LEU A 54 -8.98 -6.15 8.61
C LEU A 54 -8.65 -5.05 9.62
N ASP A 55 -9.63 -4.60 10.39
CA ASP A 55 -9.45 -3.58 11.43
C ASP A 55 -8.49 -4.05 12.52
N THR A 56 -8.70 -5.27 13.02
CA THR A 56 -7.82 -5.92 13.98
C THR A 56 -6.37 -6.02 13.46
N ILE A 57 -6.19 -6.43 12.19
CA ILE A 57 -4.87 -6.52 11.56
C ILE A 57 -4.20 -5.14 11.48
N LEU A 58 -4.94 -4.12 11.02
CA LEU A 58 -4.42 -2.76 10.90
C LEU A 58 -4.00 -2.21 12.27
N ASP A 59 -4.79 -2.43 13.30
CA ASP A 59 -4.49 -1.98 14.67
C ASP A 59 -3.28 -2.73 15.25
N LEU A 60 -3.16 -4.04 15.01
CA LEU A 60 -1.99 -4.83 15.39
C LEU A 60 -0.69 -4.31 14.76
N ILE A 61 -0.71 -4.01 13.45
CA ILE A 61 0.46 -3.52 12.73
C ILE A 61 0.76 -2.05 13.07
N ASN A 62 -0.27 -1.22 13.28
CA ASN A 62 -0.08 0.19 13.62
C ASN A 62 0.43 0.38 15.05
N SER A 63 -0.01 -0.43 16.00
CA SER A 63 0.43 -0.33 17.41
C SER A 63 1.88 -0.73 17.57
N LYS A 64 2.27 -1.85 17.02
CA LYS A 64 3.65 -2.35 16.98
C LYS A 64 3.74 -3.44 15.91
N VAL A 65 4.51 -3.17 14.86
CA VAL A 65 4.78 -4.17 13.81
C VAL A 65 5.38 -5.43 14.45
N PRO A 66 4.81 -6.63 14.20
CA PRO A 66 5.44 -7.88 14.64
C PRO A 66 6.85 -8.01 14.06
N THR A 67 7.83 -8.36 14.88
CA THR A 67 9.27 -8.27 14.56
C THR A 67 9.67 -9.02 13.27
N ASN A 68 8.99 -10.13 13.00
CA ASN A 68 9.30 -10.99 11.85
C ASN A 68 8.24 -10.94 10.76
N LEU A 69 7.30 -9.98 10.79
CA LEU A 69 6.31 -9.84 9.73
C LEU A 69 6.94 -9.16 8.52
N LEU A 70 6.87 -9.81 7.35
CA LEU A 70 7.43 -9.30 6.10
C LEU A 70 6.34 -8.82 5.13
N SER A 71 5.23 -9.55 5.02
CA SER A 71 4.09 -9.13 4.19
C SER A 71 2.81 -9.85 4.58
N LEU A 72 1.68 -9.27 4.16
CA LEU A 72 0.36 -9.88 4.28
C LEU A 72 -0.34 -9.94 2.91
N ALA A 73 -0.98 -11.06 2.62
CA ALA A 73 -2.02 -11.16 1.61
C ALA A 73 -3.35 -11.42 2.34
N ILE A 74 -4.38 -10.63 2.09
CA ILE A 74 -5.66 -10.71 2.77
C ILE A 74 -6.75 -10.88 1.74
N THR A 75 -7.37 -12.04 1.67
CA THR A 75 -8.53 -12.31 0.83
C THR A 75 -9.79 -11.94 1.61
N VAL A 76 -10.57 -11.03 1.07
CA VAL A 76 -11.78 -10.49 1.71
C VAL A 76 -13.03 -10.87 0.93
N GLU A 77 -14.10 -11.17 1.63
CA GLU A 77 -15.40 -11.54 1.02
C GLU A 77 -15.99 -10.34 0.26
N GLU A 78 -16.04 -9.17 0.89
CA GLU A 78 -16.65 -7.97 0.35
C GLU A 78 -15.61 -6.91 -0.04
N TYR A 79 -14.89 -7.14 -1.11
CA TYR A 79 -13.77 -6.31 -1.53
C TYR A 79 -14.13 -4.82 -1.74
N GLU A 80 -15.26 -4.50 -2.34
CA GLU A 80 -15.64 -3.10 -2.56
C GLU A 80 -16.07 -2.42 -1.25
N SER A 81 -16.76 -3.13 -0.36
CA SER A 81 -17.10 -2.64 0.99
C SER A 81 -15.83 -2.33 1.81
N VAL A 82 -14.83 -3.20 1.75
CA VAL A 82 -13.51 -2.97 2.37
C VAL A 82 -12.84 -1.69 1.82
N LYS A 83 -12.87 -1.46 0.52
CA LYS A 83 -12.31 -0.23 -0.07
C LYS A 83 -13.05 1.03 0.36
N ILE A 84 -14.38 0.95 0.48
CA ILE A 84 -15.20 2.06 0.98
C ILE A 84 -14.87 2.32 2.45
N TYR A 85 -14.81 1.26 3.25
CA TYR A 85 -14.45 1.33 4.66
C TYR A 85 -13.09 2.02 4.87
N LEU A 86 -12.04 1.59 4.19
CA LEU A 86 -10.71 2.18 4.30
C LEU A 86 -10.71 3.68 3.92
N LYS A 87 -11.45 4.07 2.88
CA LYS A 87 -11.56 5.49 2.48
C LYS A 87 -12.37 6.33 3.48
N LYS A 88 -13.25 5.73 4.27
CA LYS A 88 -14.00 6.40 5.36
C LYS A 88 -13.16 6.49 6.64
N LYS A 89 -12.42 5.42 6.96
CA LYS A 89 -11.57 5.35 8.17
C LYS A 89 -10.41 6.35 8.11
N PHE A 90 -9.88 6.64 6.91
CA PHE A 90 -8.70 7.47 6.72
C PHE A 90 -9.01 8.74 5.89
N LYS A 91 -8.32 9.83 6.17
CA LYS A 91 -8.33 11.00 5.28
C LYS A 91 -7.51 10.69 4.03
N VAL A 92 -8.17 10.65 2.86
CA VAL A 92 -7.52 10.27 1.60
C VAL A 92 -6.74 11.44 1.02
N VAL A 93 -5.44 11.20 0.75
CA VAL A 93 -4.56 12.11 0.01
C VAL A 93 -4.26 11.49 -1.35
N LYS A 94 -4.46 12.27 -2.41
CA LYS A 94 -4.15 11.86 -3.79
C LYS A 94 -2.73 12.30 -4.14
N ALA A 95 -1.96 11.42 -4.77
CA ALA A 95 -0.59 11.67 -5.21
C ALA A 95 -0.33 10.98 -6.55
N ALA A 96 0.71 11.41 -7.24
CA ALA A 96 1.24 10.72 -8.41
C ALA A 96 2.76 10.86 -8.48
N GLY A 97 3.41 10.00 -9.23
CA GLY A 97 4.85 10.04 -9.44
C GLY A 97 5.24 9.18 -10.63
N GLY A 98 6.53 9.07 -10.86
CA GLY A 98 7.06 8.37 -12.01
C GLY A 98 8.18 7.38 -11.68
N LEU A 99 8.12 6.20 -12.31
CA LEU A 99 9.29 5.35 -12.48
C LEU A 99 10.02 5.82 -13.74
N VAL A 100 10.98 6.73 -13.55
CA VAL A 100 11.74 7.32 -14.66
C VAL A 100 12.80 6.34 -15.11
N ARG A 101 12.80 6.00 -16.40
CA ARG A 101 13.75 5.08 -17.01
C ARG A 101 14.53 5.76 -18.13
N LYS A 102 15.85 5.55 -18.14
CA LYS A 102 16.72 5.91 -19.26
C LYS A 102 17.60 4.71 -19.59
N LYS A 103 17.38 4.10 -20.76
CA LYS A 103 17.96 2.81 -21.16
C LYS A 103 17.58 1.73 -20.11
N ASP A 104 18.56 1.12 -19.46
CA ASP A 104 18.46 0.07 -18.44
C ASP A 104 18.53 0.61 -16.99
N ARG A 105 18.57 1.94 -16.81
CA ARG A 105 18.69 2.57 -15.50
C ARG A 105 17.39 3.22 -15.08
N PHE A 106 17.13 3.20 -13.77
CA PHE A 106 16.01 3.87 -13.14
C PHE A 106 16.50 5.02 -12.25
N LEU A 107 15.76 6.14 -12.30
CA LEU A 107 15.98 7.26 -11.41
C LEU A 107 15.28 6.99 -10.07
N MET A 108 16.03 7.11 -9.00
CA MET A 108 15.51 7.05 -7.64
C MET A 108 16.01 8.26 -6.84
N ILE A 109 15.23 8.71 -5.90
CA ILE A 109 15.61 9.76 -4.94
C ILE A 109 15.94 9.11 -3.59
N TYR A 110 16.92 9.67 -2.87
CA TYR A 110 17.23 9.24 -1.51
C TYR A 110 16.80 10.31 -0.53
N ARG A 111 15.78 10.03 0.27
CA ARG A 111 15.25 10.97 1.26
C ARG A 111 14.81 10.25 2.53
N MET A 112 14.92 10.90 3.67
CA MET A 112 14.56 10.33 4.98
C MET A 112 15.19 8.94 5.23
N LYS A 113 16.45 8.75 4.78
CA LYS A 113 17.23 7.49 4.87
C LYS A 113 16.63 6.31 4.09
N LYS A 114 15.81 6.57 3.07
CA LYS A 114 15.20 5.54 2.21
C LYS A 114 15.31 5.92 0.75
N TRP A 115 15.46 4.90 -0.10
CA TRP A 115 15.30 5.05 -1.55
C TRP A 115 13.82 5.11 -1.90
N ASP A 116 13.45 6.03 -2.76
CA ASP A 116 12.08 6.29 -3.15
C ASP A 116 11.99 6.70 -4.62
N LEU A 117 10.79 6.66 -5.19
CA LEU A 117 10.52 7.22 -6.51
C LEU A 117 10.01 8.66 -6.39
N PRO A 118 10.35 9.54 -7.33
CA PRO A 118 9.85 10.91 -7.33
C PRO A 118 8.31 10.91 -7.40
N LYS A 119 7.67 11.56 -6.45
CA LYS A 119 6.22 11.64 -6.31
C LYS A 119 5.78 12.66 -5.29
N GLY A 120 4.64 13.26 -5.51
CA GLY A 120 4.06 14.15 -4.53
C GLY A 120 2.55 14.31 -4.65
N LYS A 121 2.01 15.26 -3.91
CA LYS A 121 0.56 15.47 -3.80
C LYS A 121 -0.01 16.06 -5.08
N LYS A 122 -1.18 15.54 -5.45
CA LYS A 122 -1.96 16.11 -6.54
C LYS A 122 -2.56 17.45 -6.11
N GLU A 123 -2.31 18.49 -6.87
CA GLU A 123 -2.90 19.82 -6.68
C GLU A 123 -4.34 19.92 -7.19
N ALA A 124 -5.03 20.99 -6.77
CA ALA A 124 -6.38 21.26 -7.24
C ALA A 124 -6.36 21.51 -8.76
N GLY A 125 -7.32 20.93 -9.46
CA GLY A 125 -7.41 21.04 -10.93
C GLY A 125 -6.49 20.12 -11.73
N GLU A 126 -5.41 19.59 -11.15
CA GLU A 126 -4.50 18.68 -11.87
C GLU A 126 -5.15 17.33 -12.19
N LYS A 127 -4.72 16.72 -13.28
CA LYS A 127 -4.89 15.28 -13.55
C LYS A 127 -3.67 14.53 -13.02
N TYR A 128 -3.81 13.25 -12.62
CA TYR A 128 -2.68 12.44 -12.12
C TYR A 128 -1.46 12.42 -13.04
N LYS A 129 -1.67 12.47 -14.35
CA LYS A 129 -0.60 12.53 -15.36
C LYS A 129 0.21 13.82 -15.25
N GLN A 130 -0.46 14.96 -15.02
CA GLN A 130 0.18 16.27 -14.84
C GLN A 130 0.96 16.30 -13.53
N THR A 131 0.35 15.84 -12.43
CA THR A 131 1.03 15.69 -11.14
C THR A 131 2.31 14.86 -11.29
N ALA A 132 2.25 13.70 -11.98
CA ALA A 132 3.42 12.82 -12.12
C ALA A 132 4.57 13.50 -12.89
N LEU A 133 4.28 14.27 -13.93
CA LEU A 133 5.30 15.02 -14.69
C LEU A 133 5.90 16.15 -13.84
N ARG A 134 5.05 16.96 -13.20
CA ARG A 134 5.48 18.08 -12.35
C ARG A 134 6.37 17.58 -11.20
N GLU A 135 5.94 16.56 -10.47
CA GLU A 135 6.70 16.05 -9.32
C GLU A 135 8.05 15.45 -9.72
N VAL A 136 8.14 14.78 -10.87
CA VAL A 136 9.43 14.31 -11.41
C VAL A 136 10.34 15.48 -11.76
N GLU A 137 9.81 16.54 -12.36
CA GLU A 137 10.59 17.72 -12.70
C GLU A 137 11.03 18.48 -11.44
N GLU A 138 10.14 18.69 -10.47
CA GLU A 138 10.44 19.41 -9.21
C GLU A 138 11.44 18.65 -8.33
N GLU A 139 11.28 17.33 -8.16
CA GLU A 139 12.15 16.56 -7.26
C GLU A 139 13.48 16.13 -7.91
N CYS A 140 13.56 16.08 -9.24
CA CYS A 140 14.74 15.52 -9.93
C CYS A 140 15.35 16.45 -10.99
N ASN A 141 14.72 17.58 -11.30
CA ASN A 141 15.15 18.51 -12.35
C ASN A 141 15.34 17.83 -13.74
N VAL A 142 14.43 16.91 -14.09
CA VAL A 142 14.45 16.22 -15.38
C VAL A 142 13.08 16.28 -16.04
N GLN A 143 13.08 16.53 -17.35
CA GLN A 143 11.87 16.45 -18.17
C GLN A 143 11.71 15.06 -18.77
N VAL A 144 10.52 14.50 -18.70
CA VAL A 144 10.23 13.13 -19.10
C VAL A 144 8.99 13.05 -19.99
N LYS A 145 8.95 12.02 -20.84
CA LYS A 145 7.72 11.62 -21.53
C LYS A 145 6.91 10.67 -20.65
N LEU A 146 5.60 10.93 -20.58
CA LEU A 146 4.70 10.07 -19.84
C LEU A 146 4.55 8.70 -20.52
N GLY A 147 4.81 7.65 -19.76
CA GLY A 147 4.61 6.26 -20.17
C GLY A 147 3.24 5.71 -19.74
N LYS A 148 3.12 4.40 -19.74
CA LYS A 148 1.92 3.68 -19.27
C LYS A 148 1.81 3.78 -17.74
N LYS A 149 0.57 3.75 -17.24
CA LYS A 149 0.34 3.57 -15.80
C LYS A 149 0.83 2.19 -15.37
N ILE A 150 1.67 2.14 -14.34
CA ILE A 150 2.23 0.90 -13.82
C ILE A 150 1.28 0.29 -12.79
N CYS A 151 1.00 1.00 -11.71
CA CYS A 151 0.17 0.50 -10.60
C CYS A 151 -0.52 1.63 -9.84
N THR A 152 -1.27 1.26 -8.83
CA THR A 152 -1.73 2.16 -7.78
C THR A 152 -1.36 1.55 -6.44
N THR A 153 -0.66 2.32 -5.62
CA THR A 153 -0.33 1.95 -4.23
C THR A 153 -1.07 2.83 -3.25
N TRP A 154 -1.27 2.32 -2.06
CA TRP A 154 -1.90 3.00 -0.95
C TRP A 154 -0.99 2.91 0.26
N HIS A 155 -0.77 4.01 0.98
CA HIS A 155 0.08 4.04 2.16
C HIS A 155 -0.67 4.68 3.31
N THR A 156 -0.69 4.01 4.46
CA THR A 156 -1.17 4.62 5.70
C THR A 156 -0.03 5.36 6.39
N TYR A 157 -0.34 6.50 6.99
CA TYR A 157 0.57 7.25 7.83
C TYR A 157 -0.21 8.20 8.73
N THR A 158 0.41 8.70 9.79
CA THR A 158 -0.17 9.69 10.69
C THR A 158 0.39 11.07 10.37
N MET A 159 -0.48 12.06 10.27
CA MET A 159 -0.11 13.46 10.09
C MET A 159 -1.02 14.33 10.96
N ASN A 160 -0.42 15.12 11.86
CA ASN A 160 -1.17 16.01 12.78
C ASN A 160 -2.30 15.26 13.53
N LYS A 161 -1.98 14.09 14.09
CA LYS A 161 -2.92 13.19 14.79
C LYS A 161 -4.03 12.58 13.90
N ASN A 162 -4.05 12.87 12.60
CA ASN A 162 -5.01 12.29 11.67
C ASN A 162 -4.44 11.03 11.00
N ALA A 163 -5.25 10.01 10.90
CA ALA A 163 -4.93 8.82 10.12
C ALA A 163 -5.15 9.11 8.63
N MET A 164 -4.09 9.01 7.84
CA MET A 164 -4.05 9.36 6.42
C MET A 164 -3.92 8.13 5.56
N LEU A 165 -4.52 8.14 4.38
CA LEU A 165 -4.38 7.12 3.33
C LEU A 165 -3.95 7.79 2.02
N LYS A 166 -2.67 7.70 1.69
CA LYS A 166 -2.13 8.27 0.45
C LYS A 166 -2.30 7.27 -0.70
N LYS A 167 -3.08 7.67 -1.69
CA LYS A 167 -3.21 6.98 -2.98
C LYS A 167 -2.21 7.55 -3.97
N THR A 168 -1.26 6.72 -4.40
CA THR A 168 -0.26 7.11 -5.41
C THR A 168 -0.47 6.32 -6.69
#